data_547c73d28189fb8b0e970abc57d7e194
#
_entry.id   547c73d28189fb8b0e970abc57d7e194
#
_cell.length_a   1.000
_cell.length_b   1.000
_cell.length_c   1.000
_cell.angle_alpha   90.00
_cell.angle_beta   90.00
_cell.angle_gamma   90.00
#
_symmetry.space_group_name_H-M   'P 1'
#
loop_
_entity.id
_entity.type
_entity.pdbx_description
1 polymer ?
#
loop_
_entity_poly.entity_id
_entity_poly.type
_entity_poly.pdbx_seq_one_letter_code
_entity_poly.pdbx_strand_id
1 'polypeptide(L)'
;MRKMMQRSLSCLLTLAMVVTMLMTSTLAAEKSVKITLEYPKDVPANDVVVTMFKGIPAWYQKREAKTVEGIVKAFTEPNSENYPKLTIIEPDKDGKYTLTEAGGYCYLVRGKVESKYYSIVKLFLVTEADLKAGVKTLPVKTAPIAGTGYETGNNNPVGVNGEKAPAGFDQGVGYGVPIEGTDEMEYLLGTDELVGYKPFTTPAFQEGRALYQATTNEEMTAFIKEYAAKSSYMHVFSAGKTAHYGYDYPVLVFTKKNIPANATMDDAAKILREGGKPIVWQQAQIHPYEPAAGESALVMIQELCGQYGEDILDKIDVVMIPRINVEGAFLFVRTDYDGIDMNRDHMAINSKETAMLHETYYKFMPHVVIDNHEFFFSEMGNYNNDPEKFELNDFQITGASSLNDDPAVTKLTTELVVDKMHKDLLDTGFRAYHYGITSNNPIGRAYYGLGNAISILIESHGADGALFAMPRRVYGQVVATKSIYDTTAANVKTVMDTVNTARAKIAETGKTYDESDILVLKQSASGKVKSPTPLHQYVADIYGNINSIGANAISLQDTIVRSRPRPTAYVVPADVEWIGKLLYTLDHHGAEYYKLNAGSSAELQQYYYIEAD
;
A
#
# COMPACT_ATOMS: atom_id res chain seq x y z
N MET A 1 66.92 10.12 56.63
CA MET A 1 65.75 10.98 56.48
C MET A 1 65.27 11.16 55.03
N ARG A 2 66.13 11.54 54.05
CA ARG A 2 65.67 11.77 52.64
C ARG A 2 65.03 10.55 51.99
N LYS A 3 65.53 9.30 52.21
CA LYS A 3 64.93 8.06 51.63
C LYS A 3 63.62 7.66 52.31
N MET A 4 63.40 8.01 53.57
CA MET A 4 62.13 7.78 54.24
C MET A 4 61.08 8.78 53.81
N MET A 5 61.41 10.02 53.61
CA MET A 5 60.48 11.03 53.08
C MET A 5 60.05 10.73 51.63
N GLN A 6 60.96 10.24 50.79
CA GLN A 6 60.60 9.84 49.42
C GLN A 6 59.66 8.60 49.39
N ARG A 7 59.83 7.62 50.29
CA ARG A 7 58.91 6.47 50.40
C ARG A 7 57.54 6.90 50.94
N SER A 8 57.50 7.80 51.90
CA SER A 8 56.23 8.32 52.42
C SER A 8 55.49 9.17 51.41
N LEU A 9 56.21 9.97 50.59
CA LEU A 9 55.58 10.77 49.54
C LEU A 9 55.10 9.88 48.35
N SER A 10 55.83 8.82 48.02
CA SER A 10 55.40 7.83 46.99
C SER A 10 54.16 7.07 47.45
N CYS A 11 54.10 6.61 48.72
CA CYS A 11 52.92 5.95 49.26
C CYS A 11 51.70 6.90 49.34
N LEU A 12 51.88 8.18 49.68
CA LEU A 12 50.81 9.19 49.71
C LEU A 12 50.32 9.51 48.28
N LEU A 13 51.22 9.59 47.30
CA LEU A 13 50.86 9.77 45.88
C LEU A 13 50.11 8.56 45.32
N THR A 14 50.57 7.33 45.67
CA THR A 14 49.88 6.09 45.23
C THR A 14 48.54 5.94 45.90
N LEU A 15 48.41 6.30 47.20
CA LEU A 15 47.13 6.30 47.90
C LEU A 15 46.19 7.40 47.38
N ALA A 16 46.71 8.57 47.06
CA ALA A 16 45.94 9.63 46.40
C ALA A 16 45.48 9.24 44.97
N MET A 17 46.34 8.57 44.18
CA MET A 17 45.93 8.02 42.88
C MET A 17 44.91 6.90 43.01
N VAL A 18 45.04 6.01 43.97
CA VAL A 18 44.07 4.94 44.21
C VAL A 18 42.77 5.49 44.75
N VAL A 19 42.80 6.50 45.62
CA VAL A 19 41.59 7.20 46.08
C VAL A 19 40.98 8.04 44.98
N THR A 20 41.78 8.66 44.08
CA THR A 20 41.27 9.37 42.91
C THR A 20 40.74 8.38 41.89
N MET A 21 41.36 7.22 41.67
CA MET A 21 40.81 6.14 40.84
C MET A 21 39.56 5.48 41.47
N LEU A 22 39.49 5.40 42.80
CA LEU A 22 38.28 4.95 43.49
C LEU A 22 37.20 6.03 43.58
N MET A 23 37.57 7.31 43.51
CA MET A 23 36.59 8.40 43.42
C MET A 23 36.20 8.77 41.98
N THR A 24 36.99 8.34 40.98
CA THR A 24 36.60 8.44 39.59
C THR A 24 35.86 7.21 39.07
N SER A 25 35.82 6.14 39.87
CA SER A 25 34.70 5.19 39.82
C SER A 25 33.50 5.75 40.61
N THR A 26 33.16 7.00 40.44
CA THR A 26 31.74 7.35 40.54
C THR A 26 31.05 6.39 39.59
N LEU A 27 30.34 5.43 40.19
CA LEU A 27 29.27 4.76 39.48
C LEU A 27 28.63 5.80 38.58
N ALA A 28 28.89 5.73 37.28
CA ALA A 28 28.02 6.35 36.34
C ALA A 28 26.67 5.75 36.73
N ALA A 29 25.81 6.54 37.35
CA ALA A 29 24.48 6.09 37.73
C ALA A 29 23.94 5.46 36.43
N GLU A 30 23.64 4.18 36.47
CA GLU A 30 23.11 3.51 35.30
C GLU A 30 21.96 4.37 34.83
N LYS A 31 22.13 4.95 33.64
CA LYS A 31 21.10 5.78 33.05
C LYS A 31 19.88 4.89 32.92
N SER A 32 18.80 5.26 33.53
CA SER A 32 17.56 4.49 33.46
C SER A 32 16.36 5.44 33.38
N VAL A 33 15.35 4.99 32.67
CA VAL A 33 14.07 5.69 32.62
C VAL A 33 12.99 4.84 33.30
N LYS A 34 12.22 5.45 34.17
CA LYS A 34 11.02 4.85 34.78
C LYS A 34 9.81 5.15 33.91
N ILE A 35 9.20 4.13 33.38
CA ILE A 35 7.98 4.24 32.60
C ILE A 35 6.78 4.20 33.54
N THR A 36 5.95 5.22 33.45
CA THR A 36 4.65 5.31 34.11
C THR A 36 3.55 5.18 33.09
N LEU A 37 2.56 4.33 33.35
CA LEU A 37 1.41 4.15 32.48
C LEU A 37 0.28 5.09 32.91
N GLU A 38 -0.25 5.86 31.97
CA GLU A 38 -1.41 6.72 32.18
C GLU A 38 -2.65 6.05 31.57
N TYR A 39 -3.63 5.73 32.41
CA TYR A 39 -4.85 5.06 32.01
C TYR A 39 -5.92 6.08 31.63
N PRO A 40 -6.71 5.83 30.55
CA PRO A 40 -7.87 6.65 30.22
C PRO A 40 -8.87 6.68 31.39
N LYS A 41 -9.60 7.78 31.54
CA LYS A 41 -10.56 7.95 32.63
C LYS A 41 -11.69 6.92 32.66
N ASP A 42 -12.05 6.43 31.50
CA ASP A 42 -13.10 5.43 31.26
C ASP A 42 -12.59 3.98 31.33
N VAL A 43 -11.29 3.79 31.49
CA VAL A 43 -10.65 2.48 31.59
C VAL A 43 -9.97 2.34 32.95
N PRO A 44 -10.63 1.72 33.94
CA PRO A 44 -9.99 1.49 35.25
C PRO A 44 -8.74 0.63 35.11
N ALA A 45 -7.63 1.06 35.71
CA ALA A 45 -6.35 0.33 35.69
C ALA A 45 -6.49 -1.13 36.19
N ASN A 46 -7.47 -1.41 37.04
CA ASN A 46 -7.75 -2.76 37.51
C ASN A 46 -8.45 -3.66 36.50
N ASP A 47 -8.98 -3.10 35.42
CA ASP A 47 -9.72 -3.86 34.39
C ASP A 47 -8.83 -4.31 33.25
N VAL A 48 -7.58 -3.83 33.19
CA VAL A 48 -6.62 -4.18 32.17
C VAL A 48 -5.32 -4.73 32.75
N VAL A 49 -4.61 -5.50 31.92
CA VAL A 49 -3.25 -5.99 32.21
C VAL A 49 -2.34 -5.45 31.12
N VAL A 50 -1.18 -4.95 31.53
CA VAL A 50 -0.12 -4.54 30.60
C VAL A 50 1.06 -5.48 30.75
N THR A 51 1.56 -6.00 29.65
CA THR A 51 2.80 -6.79 29.59
C THR A 51 3.78 -6.02 28.71
N MET A 52 4.94 -5.67 29.23
CA MET A 52 5.96 -4.91 28.52
C MET A 52 7.10 -5.80 28.05
N PHE A 53 7.62 -5.52 26.86
CA PHE A 53 8.70 -6.30 26.25
C PHE A 53 9.80 -5.35 25.75
N LYS A 54 11.06 -5.83 25.82
CA LYS A 54 12.18 -5.24 25.11
C LYS A 54 12.18 -5.77 23.67
N GLY A 55 12.29 -4.88 22.72
CA GLY A 55 12.28 -5.15 21.29
C GLY A 55 10.95 -4.84 20.61
N ILE A 56 11.01 -4.82 19.29
CA ILE A 56 9.85 -4.62 18.43
C ILE A 56 9.44 -5.99 17.89
N PRO A 57 8.22 -6.43 18.13
CA PRO A 57 7.78 -7.73 17.67
C PRO A 57 7.67 -7.79 16.15
N ALA A 58 8.01 -8.90 15.55
CA ALA A 58 7.65 -9.20 14.19
C ALA A 58 6.13 -9.39 14.09
N TRP A 59 5.49 -8.50 13.39
CA TRP A 59 4.07 -8.19 13.43
C TRP A 59 3.12 -9.31 13.07
N TYR A 60 3.48 -10.08 12.10
CA TYR A 60 2.59 -11.01 11.45
C TYR A 60 2.49 -12.38 12.14
N GLN A 61 3.42 -12.72 13.01
CA GLN A 61 3.35 -13.97 13.78
C GLN A 61 2.15 -14.07 14.72
N LYS A 62 1.49 -12.98 14.95
CA LYS A 62 0.48 -12.83 16.00
C LYS A 62 -0.92 -12.95 15.52
N ARG A 63 -1.12 -12.95 14.21
CA ARG A 63 -2.43 -13.08 13.59
C ARG A 63 -3.16 -14.37 13.98
N GLU A 64 -2.40 -15.44 14.25
CA GLU A 64 -2.97 -16.72 14.66
C GLU A 64 -3.26 -16.82 16.17
N ALA A 65 -2.71 -15.92 16.97
CA ALA A 65 -2.86 -15.96 18.42
C ALA A 65 -4.13 -15.24 18.86
N LYS A 66 -5.21 -16.00 19.02
CA LYS A 66 -6.54 -15.49 19.45
C LYS A 66 -6.64 -15.21 20.95
N THR A 67 -5.68 -15.65 21.76
CA THR A 67 -5.66 -15.41 23.21
C THR A 67 -4.41 -14.65 23.60
N VAL A 68 -4.45 -14.00 24.74
CA VAL A 68 -3.32 -13.26 25.25
C VAL A 68 -2.16 -14.15 25.62
N GLU A 69 -2.44 -15.28 26.22
CA GLU A 69 -1.41 -16.29 26.49
C GLU A 69 -0.75 -16.71 25.18
N GLY A 70 -1.52 -16.86 24.11
CA GLY A 70 -1.03 -17.14 22.78
C GLY A 70 -0.14 -16.01 22.23
N ILE A 71 -0.52 -14.73 22.43
CA ILE A 71 0.28 -13.59 22.00
C ILE A 71 1.58 -13.49 22.81
N VAL A 72 1.49 -13.59 24.14
CA VAL A 72 2.69 -13.59 25.00
C VAL A 72 3.62 -14.73 24.63
N LYS A 73 3.06 -15.93 24.41
CA LYS A 73 3.84 -17.09 23.98
C LYS A 73 4.50 -16.87 22.62
N ALA A 74 3.77 -16.31 21.65
CA ALA A 74 4.34 -16.00 20.34
C ALA A 74 5.48 -14.97 20.42
N PHE A 75 5.45 -14.06 21.39
CA PHE A 75 6.51 -13.08 21.61
C PHE A 75 7.72 -13.67 22.32
N THR A 76 7.52 -14.56 23.27
CA THR A 76 8.58 -15.13 24.13
C THR A 76 9.10 -16.47 23.65
N GLU A 77 8.29 -17.23 22.92
CA GLU A 77 8.61 -18.55 22.38
C GLU A 77 8.21 -18.61 20.89
N PRO A 78 8.93 -17.91 20.02
CA PRO A 78 8.59 -17.90 18.59
C PRO A 78 8.72 -19.32 18.03
N ASN A 79 7.76 -19.73 17.24
CA ASN A 79 7.72 -21.04 16.58
C ASN A 79 8.56 -21.12 15.30
N SER A 80 9.34 -20.10 15.01
CA SER A 80 10.21 -19.99 13.84
C SER A 80 11.59 -19.48 14.25
N GLU A 81 12.64 -20.09 13.70
CA GLU A 81 14.03 -19.66 13.89
C GLU A 81 14.29 -18.24 13.34
N ASN A 82 13.37 -17.72 12.53
CA ASN A 82 13.52 -16.43 11.85
C ASN A 82 13.00 -15.24 12.68
N TYR A 83 12.56 -15.45 13.92
CA TYR A 83 11.94 -14.36 14.69
C TYR A 83 12.58 -14.20 16.06
N PRO A 84 12.93 -12.98 16.46
CA PRO A 84 13.57 -12.74 17.73
C PRO A 84 12.61 -13.03 18.88
N LYS A 85 13.13 -13.67 19.87
CA LYS A 85 12.47 -13.83 21.16
C LYS A 85 12.51 -12.51 21.91
N LEU A 86 11.35 -11.93 22.23
CA LEU A 86 11.28 -10.73 23.04
C LEU A 86 11.44 -11.07 24.54
N THR A 87 12.03 -10.15 25.27
CA THR A 87 12.21 -10.30 26.73
C THR A 87 11.12 -9.54 27.48
N ILE A 88 10.40 -10.23 28.35
CA ILE A 88 9.42 -9.59 29.23
C ILE A 88 10.15 -8.72 30.24
N ILE A 89 9.61 -7.52 30.49
CA ILE A 89 10.06 -6.59 31.50
C ILE A 89 9.00 -6.56 32.59
N GLU A 90 9.39 -6.95 33.78
CA GLU A 90 8.49 -6.99 34.93
C GLU A 90 8.37 -5.60 35.58
N PRO A 91 7.18 -5.18 35.98
CA PRO A 91 7.00 -3.95 36.72
C PRO A 91 7.52 -4.10 38.16
N ASP A 92 7.91 -2.97 38.77
CA ASP A 92 8.20 -2.93 40.19
C ASP A 92 6.90 -3.02 41.01
N LYS A 93 7.05 -3.03 42.34
CA LYS A 93 5.91 -3.08 43.30
C LYS A 93 4.89 -1.94 43.14
N ASP A 94 5.30 -0.83 42.53
CA ASP A 94 4.48 0.35 42.29
C ASP A 94 3.89 0.35 40.85
N GLY A 95 4.06 -0.76 40.08
CA GLY A 95 3.57 -0.94 38.72
C GLY A 95 4.37 -0.17 37.67
N LYS A 96 5.58 0.28 38.01
CA LYS A 96 6.45 1.03 37.08
C LYS A 96 7.51 0.12 36.47
N TYR A 97 7.82 0.34 35.21
CA TYR A 97 8.84 -0.40 34.48
C TYR A 97 10.13 0.44 34.47
N THR A 98 11.27 -0.21 34.66
CA THR A 98 12.59 0.44 34.61
C THR A 98 13.34 -0.05 33.39
N LEU A 99 13.67 0.89 32.47
CA LEU A 99 14.40 0.60 31.24
C LEU A 99 15.78 1.25 31.33
N THR A 100 16.82 0.51 30.97
CA THR A 100 18.22 0.92 31.12
C THR A 100 18.95 1.17 29.82
N GLU A 101 18.31 0.88 28.68
CA GLU A 101 18.91 1.00 27.35
C GLU A 101 17.99 1.82 26.43
N ALA A 102 18.59 2.60 25.55
CA ALA A 102 17.88 3.21 24.44
C ALA A 102 17.51 2.13 23.42
N GLY A 103 16.38 2.28 22.76
CA GLY A 103 15.94 1.34 21.73
C GLY A 103 14.43 1.18 21.65
N GLY A 104 14.00 0.22 20.84
CA GLY A 104 12.60 -0.11 20.62
C GLY A 104 12.05 -1.04 21.71
N TYR A 105 10.85 -0.73 22.14
CA TYR A 105 10.08 -1.49 23.12
C TYR A 105 8.64 -1.65 22.64
N CYS A 106 7.93 -2.61 23.21
CA CYS A 106 6.49 -2.67 23.03
C CYS A 106 5.78 -3.08 24.32
N TYR A 107 4.51 -2.77 24.41
CA TYR A 107 3.67 -3.31 25.46
C TYR A 107 2.34 -3.82 24.90
N LEU A 108 1.87 -4.90 25.48
CA LEU A 108 0.58 -5.52 25.20
C LEU A 108 -0.42 -5.07 26.27
N VAL A 109 -1.51 -4.46 25.86
CA VAL A 109 -2.64 -4.11 26.74
C VAL A 109 -3.79 -5.06 26.49
N ARG A 110 -4.43 -5.55 27.52
CA ARG A 110 -5.62 -6.40 27.40
C ARG A 110 -6.61 -6.19 28.55
N GLY A 111 -7.88 -6.50 28.32
CA GLY A 111 -8.85 -6.65 29.39
C GLY A 111 -8.60 -7.89 30.23
N LYS A 112 -8.79 -7.82 31.55
CA LYS A 112 -8.82 -8.99 32.42
C LYS A 112 -10.00 -9.90 32.08
N VAL A 113 -11.05 -9.32 31.54
CA VAL A 113 -12.18 -10.04 30.96
C VAL A 113 -12.04 -9.90 29.44
N GLU A 114 -11.72 -10.97 28.75
CA GLU A 114 -11.44 -10.98 27.31
C GLU A 114 -12.54 -10.37 26.44
N SER A 115 -13.77 -10.38 26.92
CA SER A 115 -14.91 -9.79 26.22
C SER A 115 -15.04 -8.27 26.34
N LYS A 116 -14.17 -7.60 27.09
CA LYS A 116 -14.33 -6.17 27.39
C LYS A 116 -13.46 -5.26 26.55
N TYR A 117 -12.23 -5.69 26.23
CA TYR A 117 -11.27 -4.91 25.45
C TYR A 117 -10.49 -5.82 24.52
N TYR A 118 -10.13 -5.29 23.34
CA TYR A 118 -9.15 -5.94 22.47
C TYR A 118 -7.76 -5.92 23.10
N SER A 119 -6.98 -6.94 22.76
CA SER A 119 -5.55 -6.90 23.03
C SER A 119 -4.90 -5.93 22.04
N ILE A 120 -4.21 -4.93 22.53
CA ILE A 120 -3.49 -3.93 21.74
C ILE A 120 -2.01 -4.07 22.03
N VAL A 121 -1.20 -4.13 20.98
CA VAL A 121 0.25 -4.04 21.09
C VAL A 121 0.68 -2.64 20.69
N LYS A 122 1.40 -1.97 21.56
CA LYS A 122 1.95 -0.65 21.31
C LYS A 122 3.45 -0.69 21.26
N LEU A 123 4.01 0.03 20.31
CA LEU A 123 5.43 0.23 20.17
C LEU A 123 5.81 1.61 20.67
N PHE A 124 6.99 1.72 21.25
CA PHE A 124 7.55 2.99 21.64
C PHE A 124 9.08 2.93 21.67
N LEU A 125 9.67 4.11 21.64
CA LEU A 125 11.11 4.25 21.75
C LEU A 125 11.51 4.81 23.10
N VAL A 126 12.64 4.36 23.55
CA VAL A 126 13.42 4.98 24.62
C VAL A 126 14.66 5.58 23.99
N THR A 127 14.78 6.89 24.07
CA THR A 127 15.93 7.63 23.55
C THR A 127 16.98 7.86 24.64
N GLU A 128 18.19 8.27 24.26
CA GLU A 128 19.19 8.73 25.22
C GLU A 128 18.72 9.94 26.05
N ALA A 129 17.84 10.75 25.47
CA ALA A 129 17.21 11.86 26.17
C ALA A 129 16.25 11.37 27.28
N ASP A 130 15.46 10.34 27.01
CA ASP A 130 14.57 9.71 27.99
C ASP A 130 15.35 9.10 29.16
N LEU A 131 16.42 8.37 28.85
CA LEU A 131 17.32 7.81 29.85
C LEU A 131 17.94 8.91 30.74
N LYS A 132 18.26 10.05 30.14
CA LYS A 132 18.77 11.21 30.87
C LYS A 132 17.69 11.91 31.69
N ALA A 133 16.45 11.96 31.20
CA ALA A 133 15.32 12.55 31.91
C ALA A 133 14.88 11.68 33.10
N GLY A 134 15.10 10.37 33.02
CA GLY A 134 14.83 9.44 34.12
C GLY A 134 13.37 9.07 34.33
N VAL A 135 12.44 9.70 33.64
CA VAL A 135 10.99 9.40 33.71
C VAL A 135 10.34 9.62 32.33
N LYS A 136 9.47 8.70 31.94
CA LYS A 136 8.62 8.81 30.76
C LYS A 136 7.22 8.28 31.07
N THR A 137 6.20 8.99 30.62
CA THR A 137 4.79 8.57 30.78
C THR A 137 4.28 8.08 29.42
N LEU A 138 3.64 6.92 29.41
CA LEU A 138 3.02 6.34 28.23
C LEU A 138 1.50 6.26 28.43
N PRO A 139 0.69 6.70 27.48
CA PRO A 139 -0.74 6.53 27.54
C PRO A 139 -1.10 5.05 27.33
N VAL A 140 -1.97 4.51 28.19
CA VAL A 140 -2.57 3.20 27.97
C VAL A 140 -3.78 3.39 27.06
N LYS A 141 -3.63 3.07 25.80
CA LYS A 141 -4.76 3.09 24.87
C LYS A 141 -5.39 1.69 24.82
N THR A 142 -6.70 1.66 24.96
CA THR A 142 -7.49 0.44 24.79
C THR A 142 -8.58 0.71 23.78
N ALA A 143 -8.87 -0.27 22.94
CA ALA A 143 -10.06 -0.25 22.10
C ALA A 143 -11.15 -1.09 22.79
N PRO A 144 -12.28 -0.51 23.16
CA PRO A 144 -13.41 -1.30 23.65
C PRO A 144 -13.91 -2.19 22.52
N ILE A 145 -14.33 -3.42 22.83
CA ILE A 145 -14.82 -4.37 21.84
C ILE A 145 -16.10 -3.85 21.16
N ALA A 146 -16.94 -3.14 21.94
CA ALA A 146 -18.19 -2.60 21.42
C ALA A 146 -17.98 -1.20 20.81
N GLY A 147 -18.38 -1.00 19.56
CA GLY A 147 -18.45 0.31 18.91
C GLY A 147 -17.21 0.75 18.15
N THR A 148 -16.23 -0.13 17.96
CA THR A 148 -15.02 0.21 17.21
C THR A 148 -15.14 0.04 15.69
N GLY A 149 -16.25 -0.48 15.18
CA GLY A 149 -16.39 -0.87 13.76
C GLY A 149 -15.56 -2.10 13.37
N TYR A 150 -14.62 -2.49 14.21
CA TYR A 150 -13.89 -3.77 14.17
C TYR A 150 -14.47 -4.78 15.11
N GLU A 151 -15.71 -4.64 15.42
CA GLU A 151 -16.43 -5.70 16.06
C GLU A 151 -16.45 -6.89 15.09
N THR A 152 -15.44 -7.65 15.29
CA THR A 152 -15.41 -9.07 15.08
C THR A 152 -16.60 -9.58 14.31
N GLY A 153 -16.52 -9.63 13.00
CA GLY A 153 -17.40 -10.41 12.13
C GLY A 153 -18.91 -10.33 12.37
N ASN A 154 -19.32 -9.53 13.30
CA ASN A 154 -20.71 -9.49 13.76
C ASN A 154 -21.53 -8.34 13.24
N ASN A 155 -20.90 -7.40 12.63
CA ASN A 155 -21.64 -6.47 11.84
C ASN A 155 -21.95 -7.20 10.56
N ASN A 156 -22.94 -8.10 10.62
CA ASN A 156 -23.50 -8.63 9.39
C ASN A 156 -23.74 -7.44 8.48
N PRO A 157 -22.86 -7.13 7.54
CA PRO A 157 -23.02 -5.98 6.71
C PRO A 157 -24.34 -6.17 5.98
N VAL A 158 -25.10 -5.10 5.95
CA VAL A 158 -26.38 -5.08 5.27
C VAL A 158 -26.20 -4.19 4.07
N GLY A 159 -26.35 -4.75 2.88
CA GLY A 159 -26.32 -3.99 1.64
C GLY A 159 -27.45 -2.96 1.57
N VAL A 160 -27.40 -2.10 0.57
CA VAL A 160 -28.39 -1.03 0.35
C VAL A 160 -29.83 -1.54 0.19
N ASN A 161 -29.98 -2.82 -0.18
CA ASN A 161 -31.29 -3.49 -0.29
C ASN A 161 -31.61 -4.39 0.91
N GLY A 162 -30.78 -4.37 1.96
CA GLY A 162 -30.99 -5.21 3.14
C GLY A 162 -30.38 -6.61 3.06
N GLU A 163 -29.59 -6.91 2.04
CA GLU A 163 -28.88 -8.18 1.92
C GLU A 163 -27.83 -8.31 3.02
N LYS A 164 -27.66 -9.52 3.52
CA LYS A 164 -26.64 -9.85 4.52
C LYS A 164 -25.47 -10.55 3.85
N ALA A 165 -24.28 -10.34 4.40
CA ALA A 165 -23.12 -11.12 3.99
C ALA A 165 -23.39 -12.63 4.09
N PRO A 166 -22.83 -13.46 3.18
CA PRO A 166 -22.99 -14.90 3.25
C PRO A 166 -22.54 -15.47 4.60
N ALA A 167 -23.19 -16.53 5.05
CA ALA A 167 -22.74 -17.26 6.23
C ALA A 167 -21.34 -17.82 5.98
N GLY A 168 -20.39 -17.52 6.88
CA GLY A 168 -18.99 -17.91 6.73
C GLY A 168 -18.10 -16.87 6.05
N PHE A 169 -18.65 -15.77 5.59
CA PHE A 169 -17.89 -14.56 5.27
C PHE A 169 -17.46 -13.94 6.59
N ASP A 170 -16.45 -14.56 7.17
CA ASP A 170 -15.85 -14.04 8.39
C ASP A 170 -15.06 -12.80 8.02
N GLN A 171 -15.62 -11.69 8.42
CA GLN A 171 -15.17 -10.38 8.08
C GLN A 171 -13.83 -10.11 8.66
N GLY A 172 -12.79 -10.57 8.04
CA GLY A 172 -11.45 -10.00 8.20
C GLY A 172 -10.97 -9.70 9.61
N VAL A 173 -11.71 -10.13 10.59
CA VAL A 173 -11.33 -10.05 12.01
C VAL A 173 -10.08 -10.82 12.32
N GLY A 174 -9.62 -11.57 11.36
CA GLY A 174 -8.34 -12.24 11.42
C GLY A 174 -7.14 -11.33 11.43
N TYR A 175 -7.32 -10.05 11.24
CA TYR A 175 -6.20 -9.13 11.31
C TYR A 175 -5.87 -8.72 12.74
N GLY A 176 -5.87 -9.69 13.61
CA GLY A 176 -5.28 -9.65 14.92
C GLY A 176 -5.19 -8.28 15.57
N VAL A 177 -4.88 -8.27 16.78
CA VAL A 177 -4.66 -7.09 17.61
C VAL A 177 -4.22 -5.88 16.79
N PRO A 178 -5.03 -4.83 16.69
CA PRO A 178 -4.63 -3.62 16.00
C PRO A 178 -3.32 -3.13 16.58
N ILE A 179 -2.33 -2.95 15.73
CA ILE A 179 -1.07 -2.38 16.14
C ILE A 179 -1.21 -0.90 15.90
N GLU A 180 -1.50 -0.17 16.95
CA GLU A 180 -1.38 1.27 16.91
C GLU A 180 0.09 1.66 16.93
N GLY A 181 0.50 2.47 15.96
CA GLY A 181 1.65 3.32 16.10
C GLY A 181 1.42 4.21 17.30
N THR A 182 2.41 4.37 18.11
CA THR A 182 2.37 5.34 19.18
C THR A 182 2.96 6.63 18.67
N ASP A 183 2.57 7.73 19.28
CA ASP A 183 3.22 9.01 19.04
C ASP A 183 4.73 8.91 19.29
N GLU A 184 5.16 7.96 20.14
CA GLU A 184 6.56 7.68 20.43
C GLU A 184 7.31 6.92 19.34
N MET A 185 6.61 6.24 18.40
CA MET A 185 7.20 5.67 17.19
C MET A 185 7.13 6.63 16.00
N GLU A 186 6.73 7.86 16.23
CA GLU A 186 6.53 8.86 15.18
C GLU A 186 7.78 9.08 14.34
N TYR A 187 8.97 8.97 14.93
CA TYR A 187 10.22 9.04 14.18
C TYR A 187 10.39 7.89 13.17
N LEU A 188 9.74 6.74 13.38
CA LEU A 188 9.75 5.61 12.44
C LEU A 188 8.60 5.68 11.44
N LEU A 189 7.40 5.98 11.94
CA LEU A 189 6.13 5.77 11.25
C LEU A 189 5.18 6.97 11.39
N GLY A 190 5.62 8.02 12.06
CA GLY A 190 4.89 9.28 12.19
C GLY A 190 5.03 10.18 10.98
N THR A 191 4.57 11.39 11.12
CA THR A 191 4.52 12.41 10.07
C THR A 191 5.38 13.63 10.32
N ASP A 192 5.93 13.80 11.52
CA ASP A 192 6.64 15.00 11.94
C ASP A 192 7.89 15.31 11.12
N GLU A 193 8.59 14.28 10.66
CA GLU A 193 9.77 14.43 9.82
C GLU A 193 9.45 14.55 8.32
N LEU A 194 8.18 14.43 7.93
CA LEU A 194 7.77 14.48 6.53
C LEU A 194 7.61 15.92 6.05
N VAL A 195 8.38 16.26 5.02
CA VAL A 195 8.34 17.61 4.44
C VAL A 195 6.98 17.89 3.81
N GLY A 196 6.34 18.96 4.27
CA GLY A 196 5.09 19.46 3.70
C GLY A 196 3.82 18.73 4.18
N TYR A 197 3.93 17.78 5.10
CA TYR A 197 2.75 17.14 5.68
C TYR A 197 1.82 18.17 6.35
N LYS A 198 0.53 17.95 6.14
CA LYS A 198 -0.54 18.67 6.85
C LYS A 198 -1.63 17.67 7.22
N PRO A 199 -2.28 17.82 8.41
CA PRO A 199 -3.39 16.97 8.81
C PRO A 199 -4.50 16.95 7.75
N PHE A 200 -5.05 15.78 7.49
CA PHE A 200 -6.14 15.58 6.55
C PHE A 200 -7.49 15.90 7.17
N THR A 201 -8.46 16.19 6.31
CA THR A 201 -9.83 16.51 6.68
C THR A 201 -10.88 15.64 5.99
N THR A 202 -10.43 14.55 5.34
CA THR A 202 -11.33 13.55 4.75
C THR A 202 -12.08 12.76 5.84
N PRO A 203 -13.13 12.03 5.53
CA PRO A 203 -13.99 11.41 6.56
C PRO A 203 -13.24 10.54 7.59
N ALA A 204 -12.23 9.77 7.17
CA ALA A 204 -11.45 8.95 8.09
C ALA A 204 -10.64 9.74 9.14
N PHE A 205 -10.38 11.03 8.89
CA PHE A 205 -9.54 11.88 9.74
C PHE A 205 -10.34 12.95 10.50
N GLN A 206 -11.66 12.81 10.58
CA GLN A 206 -12.49 13.73 11.33
C GLN A 206 -12.29 13.56 12.86
N GLU A 207 -12.31 14.67 13.59
CA GLU A 207 -12.23 14.65 15.05
C GLU A 207 -13.34 13.81 15.67
N GLY A 208 -12.99 12.99 16.66
CA GLY A 208 -13.93 12.11 17.36
C GLY A 208 -14.26 10.81 16.62
N ARG A 209 -13.64 10.55 15.45
CA ARG A 209 -13.81 9.28 14.77
C ARG A 209 -13.16 8.15 15.58
N ALA A 210 -13.85 7.01 15.62
CA ALA A 210 -13.28 5.83 16.25
C ALA A 210 -11.98 5.40 15.53
N LEU A 211 -10.98 5.03 16.30
CA LEU A 211 -9.78 4.40 15.77
C LEU A 211 -10.19 3.19 14.93
N TYR A 212 -9.44 2.92 13.86
CA TYR A 212 -9.67 1.78 12.94
C TYR A 212 -10.88 1.90 12.02
N GLN A 213 -11.44 3.07 11.86
CA GLN A 213 -12.56 3.28 10.94
C GLN A 213 -12.10 4.03 9.68
N ALA A 214 -11.89 3.30 8.60
CA ALA A 214 -11.74 3.89 7.28
C ALA A 214 -13.07 4.53 6.81
N THR A 215 -13.02 5.35 5.79
CA THR A 215 -14.22 5.98 5.22
C THR A 215 -15.18 4.91 4.68
N THR A 216 -16.43 4.93 5.14
CA THR A 216 -17.48 4.02 4.63
C THR A 216 -17.91 4.38 3.21
N ASN A 217 -18.64 3.49 2.54
CA ASN A 217 -19.16 3.77 1.19
C ASN A 217 -20.15 4.95 1.17
N GLU A 218 -20.96 5.07 2.22
CA GLU A 218 -21.92 6.16 2.39
C GLU A 218 -21.21 7.48 2.61
N GLU A 219 -20.19 7.52 3.47
CA GLU A 219 -19.37 8.70 3.71
C GLU A 219 -18.61 9.12 2.46
N MET A 220 -18.00 8.17 1.72
CA MET A 220 -17.35 8.43 0.45
C MET A 220 -18.34 9.03 -0.56
N THR A 221 -19.53 8.46 -0.66
CA THR A 221 -20.59 8.96 -1.58
C THR A 221 -21.02 10.38 -1.21
N ALA A 222 -21.20 10.67 0.09
CA ALA A 222 -21.55 12.01 0.58
C ALA A 222 -20.42 13.01 0.29
N PHE A 223 -19.18 12.62 0.54
CA PHE A 223 -18.00 13.43 0.29
C PHE A 223 -17.82 13.76 -1.21
N ILE A 224 -17.98 12.78 -2.09
CA ILE A 224 -17.96 12.98 -3.55
C ILE A 224 -19.03 13.99 -3.98
N LYS A 225 -20.26 13.84 -3.49
CA LYS A 225 -21.36 14.77 -3.81
C LYS A 225 -21.09 16.19 -3.31
N GLU A 226 -20.52 16.32 -2.13
CA GLU A 226 -20.15 17.62 -1.55
C GLU A 226 -19.13 18.35 -2.43
N TYR A 227 -18.05 17.67 -2.84
CA TYR A 227 -17.01 18.28 -3.66
C TYR A 227 -17.47 18.54 -5.09
N ALA A 228 -18.27 17.67 -5.68
CA ALA A 228 -18.86 17.90 -6.99
C ALA A 228 -19.78 19.13 -7.01
N ALA A 229 -20.49 19.41 -5.92
CA ALA A 229 -21.33 20.60 -5.81
C ALA A 229 -20.52 21.91 -5.65
N LYS A 230 -19.29 21.83 -5.21
CA LYS A 230 -18.40 22.97 -4.95
C LYS A 230 -17.43 23.28 -6.10
N SER A 231 -17.13 22.29 -6.94
CA SER A 231 -16.13 22.42 -8.00
C SER A 231 -16.74 22.35 -9.38
N SER A 232 -16.38 23.29 -10.24
CA SER A 232 -16.75 23.26 -11.66
C SER A 232 -15.88 22.31 -12.49
N TYR A 233 -14.81 21.77 -11.91
CA TYR A 233 -13.89 20.87 -12.59
C TYR A 233 -14.20 19.39 -12.38
N MET A 234 -15.04 19.07 -11.40
CA MET A 234 -15.38 17.70 -11.03
C MET A 234 -16.73 17.29 -11.59
N HIS A 235 -16.73 16.23 -12.39
CA HIS A 235 -17.94 15.60 -12.92
C HIS A 235 -18.03 14.17 -12.41
N VAL A 236 -19.22 13.77 -11.97
CA VAL A 236 -19.45 12.46 -11.36
C VAL A 236 -20.32 11.62 -12.27
N PHE A 237 -19.85 10.45 -12.63
CA PHE A 237 -20.58 9.43 -13.37
C PHE A 237 -20.68 8.15 -12.54
N SER A 238 -21.51 7.22 -13.00
CA SER A 238 -21.57 5.87 -12.44
C SER A 238 -21.31 4.86 -13.55
N ALA A 239 -20.40 3.93 -13.32
CA ALA A 239 -20.22 2.80 -14.22
C ALA A 239 -21.30 1.72 -14.06
N GLY A 240 -22.16 1.84 -13.04
CA GLY A 240 -23.24 0.92 -12.77
C GLY A 240 -23.46 0.69 -11.29
N LYS A 241 -24.09 -0.43 -10.98
CA LYS A 241 -24.35 -0.88 -9.62
C LYS A 241 -23.56 -2.14 -9.34
N THR A 242 -22.99 -2.24 -8.13
CA THR A 242 -22.31 -3.46 -7.68
C THR A 242 -23.26 -4.67 -7.65
N ALA A 243 -22.69 -5.88 -7.62
CA ALA A 243 -23.44 -7.10 -7.89
C ALA A 243 -24.48 -7.43 -6.82
N HIS A 244 -24.12 -7.31 -5.54
CA HIS A 244 -24.91 -7.84 -4.43
C HIS A 244 -25.59 -6.75 -3.62
N TYR A 245 -24.85 -5.70 -3.22
CA TYR A 245 -25.39 -4.66 -2.37
C TYR A 245 -25.94 -3.46 -3.14
N GLY A 246 -25.71 -3.37 -4.45
CA GLY A 246 -26.27 -2.33 -5.30
C GLY A 246 -25.69 -0.94 -5.05
N TYR A 247 -24.49 -0.83 -4.49
CA TYR A 247 -23.77 0.43 -4.38
C TYR A 247 -23.47 1.02 -5.76
N ASP A 248 -23.43 2.34 -5.84
CA ASP A 248 -22.94 3.01 -7.05
C ASP A 248 -21.45 2.76 -7.22
N TYR A 249 -21.02 2.58 -8.47
CA TYR A 249 -19.63 2.48 -8.85
C TYR A 249 -19.18 3.86 -9.41
N PRO A 250 -18.60 4.74 -8.56
CA PRO A 250 -18.35 6.11 -8.94
C PRO A 250 -17.15 6.22 -9.88
N VAL A 251 -17.32 7.01 -10.94
CA VAL A 251 -16.28 7.43 -11.88
C VAL A 251 -16.21 8.95 -11.86
N LEU A 252 -15.09 9.50 -11.44
CA LEU A 252 -14.88 10.92 -11.28
C LEU A 252 -14.01 11.43 -12.43
N VAL A 253 -14.46 12.50 -13.08
CA VAL A 253 -13.73 13.16 -14.16
C VAL A 253 -13.38 14.56 -13.71
N PHE A 254 -12.10 14.89 -13.69
CA PHE A 254 -11.59 16.23 -13.37
C PHE A 254 -11.00 16.84 -14.65
N THR A 255 -11.57 17.95 -15.07
CA THR A 255 -11.17 18.64 -16.28
C THR A 255 -11.64 20.10 -16.28
N LYS A 256 -10.91 20.97 -16.95
CA LYS A 256 -11.36 22.32 -17.28
C LYS A 256 -12.11 22.41 -18.61
N LYS A 257 -12.27 21.30 -19.32
CA LYS A 257 -13.10 21.24 -20.52
C LYS A 257 -14.56 21.35 -20.14
N ASN A 258 -15.35 21.96 -21.01
CA ASN A 258 -16.77 22.02 -20.80
C ASN A 258 -17.43 20.66 -21.02
N ILE A 259 -17.87 20.03 -19.94
CA ILE A 259 -18.72 18.84 -19.97
C ILE A 259 -20.18 19.30 -19.77
N PRO A 260 -21.06 19.10 -20.74
CA PRO A 260 -22.48 19.49 -20.59
C PRO A 260 -23.13 18.77 -19.39
N ALA A 261 -24.02 19.44 -18.69
CA ALA A 261 -24.68 18.91 -17.49
C ALA A 261 -25.45 17.60 -17.73
N ASN A 262 -25.90 17.36 -18.96
CA ASN A 262 -26.59 16.14 -19.38
C ASN A 262 -25.70 15.17 -20.16
N ALA A 263 -24.38 15.40 -20.19
CA ALA A 263 -23.45 14.52 -20.87
C ALA A 263 -23.46 13.14 -20.23
N THR A 264 -23.41 12.12 -21.05
CA THR A 264 -23.14 10.75 -20.63
C THR A 264 -21.64 10.58 -20.33
N MET A 265 -21.27 9.47 -19.70
CA MET A 265 -19.85 9.11 -19.52
C MET A 265 -19.15 8.94 -20.88
N ASP A 266 -19.84 8.44 -21.91
CA ASP A 266 -19.30 8.31 -23.28
C ASP A 266 -19.02 9.67 -23.92
N ASP A 267 -19.91 10.66 -23.70
CA ASP A 267 -19.70 12.03 -24.17
C ASP A 267 -18.49 12.67 -23.48
N ALA A 268 -18.39 12.50 -22.16
CA ALA A 268 -17.24 12.98 -21.40
C ALA A 268 -15.93 12.33 -21.87
N ALA A 269 -15.92 11.03 -22.05
CA ALA A 269 -14.76 10.29 -22.54
C ALA A 269 -14.33 10.76 -23.93
N LYS A 270 -15.28 10.99 -24.84
CA LYS A 270 -15.01 11.55 -26.17
C LYS A 270 -14.38 12.94 -26.07
N ILE A 271 -14.97 13.85 -25.26
CA ILE A 271 -14.45 15.21 -25.04
C ILE A 271 -13.00 15.17 -24.53
N LEU A 272 -12.68 14.25 -23.60
CA LEU A 272 -11.33 14.13 -23.09
C LEU A 272 -10.35 13.63 -24.15
N ARG A 273 -10.69 12.54 -24.87
CA ARG A 273 -9.83 11.96 -25.89
C ARG A 273 -9.53 12.91 -27.06
N GLU A 274 -10.53 13.70 -27.47
CA GLU A 274 -10.38 14.69 -28.55
C GLU A 274 -9.70 15.98 -28.07
N GLY A 275 -9.52 16.14 -26.80
CA GLY A 275 -9.13 17.40 -26.18
C GLY A 275 -7.63 17.72 -26.16
N GLY A 276 -6.75 16.87 -26.70
CA GLY A 276 -5.32 17.16 -26.88
C GLY A 276 -4.50 17.23 -25.59
N LYS A 277 -5.00 16.72 -24.46
CA LYS A 277 -4.27 16.58 -23.19
C LYS A 277 -4.11 15.09 -22.83
N PRO A 278 -3.05 14.71 -22.14
CA PRO A 278 -2.97 13.36 -21.60
C PRO A 278 -4.09 13.15 -20.58
N ILE A 279 -4.71 11.99 -20.64
CA ILE A 279 -5.67 11.51 -19.64
C ILE A 279 -4.86 10.67 -18.65
N VAL A 280 -4.93 11.05 -17.39
CA VAL A 280 -4.36 10.29 -16.27
C VAL A 280 -5.49 9.56 -15.55
N TRP A 281 -5.36 8.26 -15.44
CA TRP A 281 -6.26 7.39 -14.69
C TRP A 281 -5.67 7.12 -13.32
N GLN A 282 -6.43 7.35 -12.28
CA GLN A 282 -6.09 6.98 -10.92
C GLN A 282 -7.14 6.00 -10.40
N GLN A 283 -6.69 4.86 -9.95
CA GLN A 283 -7.54 3.87 -9.31
C GLN A 283 -6.98 3.46 -7.95
N ALA A 284 -7.88 3.16 -7.01
CA ALA A 284 -7.50 2.79 -5.66
C ALA A 284 -8.38 1.68 -5.09
N GLN A 285 -7.89 1.03 -4.08
CA GLN A 285 -8.63 0.09 -3.24
C GLN A 285 -9.30 -1.04 -4.02
N ILE A 286 -8.57 -1.62 -4.98
CA ILE A 286 -8.95 -2.90 -5.61
C ILE A 286 -8.91 -4.03 -4.56
N HIS A 287 -8.00 -3.92 -3.59
CA HIS A 287 -8.01 -4.72 -2.38
C HIS A 287 -8.52 -3.85 -1.22
N PRO A 288 -9.70 -4.12 -0.73
CA PRO A 288 -10.37 -3.27 0.26
C PRO A 288 -9.65 -3.07 1.59
N TYR A 289 -8.90 -4.05 2.03
CA TYR A 289 -8.12 -3.95 3.27
C TYR A 289 -6.83 -3.13 3.13
N GLU A 290 -6.67 -2.46 1.99
CA GLU A 290 -5.62 -1.48 1.69
C GLU A 290 -6.21 -0.05 1.77
N PRO A 291 -6.65 0.40 2.97
CA PRO A 291 -7.49 1.59 3.08
C PRO A 291 -6.77 2.89 2.75
N ALA A 292 -5.44 2.99 2.96
CA ALA A 292 -4.73 4.24 2.68
C ALA A 292 -4.72 4.57 1.18
N ALA A 293 -4.81 3.58 0.30
CA ALA A 293 -4.99 3.80 -1.13
C ALA A 293 -6.29 4.56 -1.42
N GLY A 294 -7.42 4.10 -0.85
CA GLY A 294 -8.72 4.76 -1.00
C GLY A 294 -8.77 6.13 -0.33
N GLU A 295 -8.24 6.26 0.89
CA GLU A 295 -8.21 7.54 1.61
C GLU A 295 -7.35 8.58 0.89
N SER A 296 -6.24 8.17 0.26
CA SER A 296 -5.43 9.08 -0.56
C SER A 296 -6.19 9.61 -1.78
N ALA A 297 -7.05 8.79 -2.39
CA ALA A 297 -7.91 9.24 -3.48
C ALA A 297 -8.91 10.31 -3.02
N LEU A 298 -9.44 10.22 -1.79
CA LEU A 298 -10.30 11.26 -1.23
C LEU A 298 -9.53 12.56 -0.98
N VAL A 299 -8.29 12.49 -0.52
CA VAL A 299 -7.41 13.66 -0.40
C VAL A 299 -7.17 14.27 -1.80
N MET A 300 -6.91 13.45 -2.81
CA MET A 300 -6.73 13.94 -4.18
C MET A 300 -7.99 14.58 -4.76
N ILE A 301 -9.20 14.16 -4.36
CA ILE A 301 -10.44 14.88 -4.70
C ILE A 301 -10.40 16.32 -4.15
N GLN A 302 -9.99 16.50 -2.90
CA GLN A 302 -9.84 17.85 -2.31
C GLN A 302 -8.81 18.69 -3.06
N GLU A 303 -7.65 18.11 -3.35
CA GLU A 303 -6.57 18.77 -4.08
C GLU A 303 -7.00 19.19 -5.49
N LEU A 304 -7.65 18.29 -6.24
CA LEU A 304 -8.12 18.56 -7.61
C LEU A 304 -9.30 19.53 -7.67
N CYS A 305 -10.09 19.63 -6.60
CA CYS A 305 -11.13 20.64 -6.46
C CYS A 305 -10.63 21.99 -5.93
N GLY A 306 -9.37 22.06 -5.50
CA GLY A 306 -8.71 23.25 -4.94
C GLY A 306 -7.71 23.90 -5.90
N GLN A 307 -6.77 24.67 -5.31
CA GLN A 307 -5.73 25.39 -6.06
C GLN A 307 -4.85 24.46 -6.91
N TYR A 308 -4.52 23.28 -6.40
CA TYR A 308 -3.74 22.32 -7.17
C TYR A 308 -4.45 21.90 -8.47
N GLY A 309 -5.77 21.66 -8.40
CA GLY A 309 -6.56 21.37 -9.59
C GLY A 309 -6.64 22.56 -10.55
N GLU A 310 -6.73 23.80 -10.03
CA GLU A 310 -6.68 25.01 -10.85
C GLU A 310 -5.41 25.06 -11.72
N ASP A 311 -4.28 24.67 -11.17
CA ASP A 311 -2.99 24.74 -11.86
C ASP A 311 -2.76 23.53 -12.80
N ILE A 312 -3.06 22.30 -12.32
CA ILE A 312 -2.68 21.08 -13.03
C ILE A 312 -3.63 20.74 -14.20
N LEU A 313 -4.93 21.02 -14.04
CA LEU A 313 -5.96 20.66 -15.03
C LEU A 313 -5.90 21.49 -16.32
N ASP A 314 -5.02 22.48 -16.41
CA ASP A 314 -4.68 23.10 -17.69
C ASP A 314 -3.85 22.17 -18.60
N LYS A 315 -3.13 21.23 -18.02
CA LYS A 315 -2.16 20.37 -18.70
C LYS A 315 -2.62 18.92 -18.86
N ILE A 316 -3.38 18.42 -17.90
CA ILE A 316 -3.86 17.03 -17.88
C ILE A 316 -5.37 16.99 -17.63
N ASP A 317 -6.01 15.90 -18.00
CA ASP A 317 -7.34 15.53 -17.52
C ASP A 317 -7.18 14.29 -16.63
N VAL A 318 -7.99 14.19 -15.57
CA VAL A 318 -7.92 13.06 -14.63
C VAL A 318 -9.23 12.31 -14.61
N VAL A 319 -9.15 10.99 -14.69
CA VAL A 319 -10.26 10.07 -14.43
C VAL A 319 -9.90 9.26 -13.19
N MET A 320 -10.76 9.27 -12.19
CA MET A 320 -10.48 8.65 -10.90
C MET A 320 -11.59 7.66 -10.51
N ILE A 321 -11.17 6.49 -10.05
CA ILE A 321 -12.02 5.53 -9.35
C ILE A 321 -11.47 5.38 -7.93
N PRO A 322 -12.06 6.08 -6.95
CA PRO A 322 -11.48 6.16 -5.60
C PRO A 322 -11.55 4.84 -4.83
N ARG A 323 -12.46 3.94 -5.25
CA ARG A 323 -12.64 2.62 -4.65
C ARG A 323 -13.19 1.66 -5.70
N ILE A 324 -12.33 0.75 -6.17
CA ILE A 324 -12.71 -0.25 -7.18
C ILE A 324 -13.61 -1.32 -6.56
N ASN A 325 -13.18 -1.92 -5.46
CA ASN A 325 -13.89 -3.00 -4.81
C ASN A 325 -14.80 -2.46 -3.69
N VAL A 326 -15.94 -1.90 -4.11
CA VAL A 326 -16.88 -1.22 -3.20
C VAL A 326 -17.49 -2.19 -2.19
N GLU A 327 -17.87 -3.39 -2.63
CA GLU A 327 -18.48 -4.40 -1.75
C GLU A 327 -17.46 -5.05 -0.82
N GLY A 328 -16.28 -5.36 -1.33
CA GLY A 328 -15.20 -5.84 -0.48
C GLY A 328 -14.75 -4.81 0.56
N ALA A 329 -14.82 -3.50 0.25
CA ALA A 329 -14.52 -2.45 1.22
C ALA A 329 -15.54 -2.41 2.36
N PHE A 330 -16.79 -2.67 2.05
CA PHE A 330 -17.83 -2.81 3.04
C PHE A 330 -17.59 -4.03 3.95
N LEU A 331 -17.06 -5.11 3.38
CA LEU A 331 -16.71 -6.34 4.09
C LEU A 331 -15.30 -6.31 4.71
N PHE A 332 -14.45 -5.37 4.28
CA PHE A 332 -13.04 -5.26 4.62
C PHE A 332 -12.25 -6.54 4.32
N VAL A 333 -12.42 -7.08 3.12
CA VAL A 333 -11.75 -8.29 2.63
C VAL A 333 -10.92 -8.00 1.39
N ARG A 334 -10.03 -8.90 1.01
CA ARG A 334 -9.19 -8.75 -0.19
C ARG A 334 -10.00 -8.87 -1.48
N THR A 335 -10.90 -9.81 -1.51
CA THR A 335 -11.68 -10.21 -2.69
C THR A 335 -12.95 -9.36 -2.83
N ASP A 336 -13.62 -9.48 -3.96
CA ASP A 336 -15.01 -9.04 -4.07
C ASP A 336 -15.94 -9.96 -3.25
N TYR A 337 -17.25 -9.71 -3.34
CA TYR A 337 -18.25 -10.49 -2.63
C TYR A 337 -18.26 -11.99 -3.02
N ASP A 338 -17.94 -12.29 -4.26
CA ASP A 338 -17.92 -13.66 -4.80
C ASP A 338 -16.59 -14.39 -4.53
N GLY A 339 -15.67 -13.76 -3.79
CA GLY A 339 -14.39 -14.34 -3.44
C GLY A 339 -13.32 -14.20 -4.55
N ILE A 340 -13.55 -13.34 -5.55
CA ILE A 340 -12.63 -13.11 -6.65
C ILE A 340 -11.63 -12.02 -6.26
N ASP A 341 -10.34 -12.33 -6.34
CA ASP A 341 -9.30 -11.30 -6.30
C ASP A 341 -9.31 -10.52 -7.62
N MET A 342 -9.88 -9.32 -7.59
CA MET A 342 -10.04 -8.51 -8.79
C MET A 342 -8.70 -8.13 -9.44
N ASN A 343 -7.61 -8.05 -8.65
CA ASN A 343 -6.26 -7.83 -9.18
C ASN A 343 -5.61 -9.12 -9.71
N ARG A 344 -6.37 -10.18 -9.90
CA ARG A 344 -6.03 -11.41 -10.63
C ARG A 344 -7.03 -11.70 -11.75
N ASP A 345 -8.01 -10.81 -11.92
CA ASP A 345 -9.15 -11.03 -12.81
C ASP A 345 -9.11 -10.17 -14.09
N HIS A 346 -8.13 -9.28 -14.25
CA HIS A 346 -8.04 -8.38 -15.41
C HIS A 346 -8.01 -9.09 -16.77
N MET A 347 -7.58 -10.36 -16.84
CA MET A 347 -7.59 -11.12 -18.10
C MET A 347 -8.88 -11.94 -18.30
N ALA A 348 -9.48 -12.42 -17.20
CA ALA A 348 -10.61 -13.35 -17.27
C ALA A 348 -11.98 -12.67 -17.15
N ILE A 349 -12.03 -11.53 -16.45
CA ILE A 349 -13.23 -10.71 -16.21
C ILE A 349 -14.39 -11.57 -15.70
N ASN A 350 -14.21 -12.14 -14.51
CA ASN A 350 -15.22 -12.93 -13.83
C ASN A 350 -16.07 -12.09 -12.87
N SER A 351 -15.44 -11.07 -12.26
CA SER A 351 -16.13 -10.11 -11.39
C SER A 351 -16.88 -9.07 -12.22
N LYS A 352 -18.08 -8.72 -11.77
CA LYS A 352 -18.88 -7.65 -12.38
C LYS A 352 -18.20 -6.29 -12.24
N GLU A 353 -17.55 -6.05 -11.11
CA GLU A 353 -16.81 -4.83 -10.83
C GLU A 353 -15.58 -4.72 -11.75
N THR A 354 -14.88 -5.83 -12.02
CA THR A 354 -13.80 -5.86 -13.03
C THR A 354 -14.34 -5.53 -14.41
N ALA A 355 -15.51 -6.03 -14.78
CA ALA A 355 -16.14 -5.70 -16.07
C ALA A 355 -16.45 -4.20 -16.18
N MET A 356 -17.08 -3.60 -15.15
CA MET A 356 -17.36 -2.16 -15.11
C MET A 356 -16.09 -1.30 -15.16
N LEU A 357 -15.02 -1.74 -14.49
CA LEU A 357 -13.71 -1.10 -14.51
C LEU A 357 -13.15 -1.06 -15.95
N HIS A 358 -13.17 -2.21 -16.65
CA HIS A 358 -12.65 -2.33 -18.00
C HIS A 358 -13.46 -1.55 -19.03
N GLU A 359 -14.79 -1.64 -18.97
CA GLU A 359 -15.65 -0.82 -19.85
C GLU A 359 -15.34 0.67 -19.69
N THR A 360 -15.16 1.12 -18.45
CA THR A 360 -14.81 2.52 -18.17
C THR A 360 -13.41 2.85 -18.71
N TYR A 361 -12.43 1.99 -18.48
CA TYR A 361 -11.06 2.18 -18.96
C TYR A 361 -11.01 2.34 -20.49
N TYR A 362 -11.68 1.47 -21.24
CA TYR A 362 -11.69 1.52 -22.71
C TYR A 362 -12.47 2.71 -23.28
N LYS A 363 -13.43 3.26 -22.54
CA LYS A 363 -14.08 4.53 -22.92
C LYS A 363 -13.08 5.69 -22.92
N PHE A 364 -12.26 5.79 -21.87
CA PHE A 364 -11.32 6.90 -21.69
C PHE A 364 -9.96 6.69 -22.35
N MET A 365 -9.50 5.45 -22.49
CA MET A 365 -8.18 5.11 -23.08
C MET A 365 -7.03 5.96 -22.52
N PRO A 366 -6.80 5.96 -21.21
CA PRO A 366 -5.84 6.85 -20.57
C PRO A 366 -4.40 6.63 -21.03
N HIS A 367 -3.59 7.69 -20.98
CA HIS A 367 -2.16 7.65 -21.32
C HIS A 367 -1.30 7.20 -20.13
N VAL A 368 -1.72 7.56 -18.93
CA VAL A 368 -1.04 7.23 -17.68
C VAL A 368 -2.04 6.56 -16.76
N VAL A 369 -1.62 5.47 -16.10
CA VAL A 369 -2.43 4.72 -15.14
C VAL A 369 -1.69 4.62 -13.82
N ILE A 370 -2.34 5.01 -12.74
CA ILE A 370 -1.87 4.92 -11.37
C ILE A 370 -2.73 3.89 -10.64
N ASP A 371 -2.09 2.83 -10.18
CA ASP A 371 -2.69 1.73 -9.43
C ASP A 371 -2.23 1.82 -7.98
N ASN A 372 -3.10 2.38 -7.11
CA ASN A 372 -2.80 2.63 -5.71
C ASN A 372 -3.13 1.40 -4.86
N HIS A 373 -2.12 0.85 -4.21
CA HIS A 373 -2.13 -0.36 -3.39
C HIS A 373 -1.45 -0.15 -2.06
N GLU A 374 -1.47 -1.20 -1.24
CA GLU A 374 -0.68 -1.33 -0.04
C GLU A 374 -0.15 -2.75 0.12
N PHE A 375 1.05 -2.88 0.65
CA PHE A 375 1.64 -4.19 0.98
C PHE A 375 1.62 -4.42 2.49
N PHE A 376 1.71 -5.70 2.87
CA PHE A 376 1.64 -6.09 4.27
C PHE A 376 2.94 -5.84 5.02
N PHE A 377 2.85 -5.52 6.31
CA PHE A 377 4.00 -5.59 7.21
C PHE A 377 4.66 -6.97 7.22
N SER A 378 3.89 -8.02 7.00
CA SER A 378 4.38 -9.39 6.91
C SER A 378 5.25 -9.67 5.69
N GLU A 379 5.20 -8.83 4.67
CA GLU A 379 6.07 -8.92 3.49
C GLU A 379 7.46 -8.34 3.71
N MET A 380 7.66 -7.64 4.84
CA MET A 380 8.99 -7.25 5.29
C MET A 380 9.72 -8.49 5.82
N GLY A 381 10.52 -9.07 4.97
CA GLY A 381 11.36 -10.21 5.31
C GLY A 381 12.46 -9.83 6.31
N ASN A 382 12.98 -10.83 6.99
CA ASN A 382 14.23 -10.67 7.73
C ASN A 382 15.37 -10.33 6.77
N TYR A 383 16.00 -9.20 7.00
CA TYR A 383 17.11 -8.78 6.15
C TYR A 383 18.28 -9.79 6.22
N ASN A 384 18.61 -10.40 5.10
CA ASN A 384 19.66 -11.44 5.00
C ASN A 384 19.48 -12.62 5.97
N ASN A 385 18.25 -13.00 6.28
CA ASN A 385 17.90 -14.02 7.28
C ASN A 385 18.41 -13.69 8.71
N ASP A 386 18.66 -12.42 9.00
CA ASP A 386 19.00 -11.95 10.34
C ASP A 386 17.69 -11.74 11.14
N PRO A 387 17.42 -12.53 12.19
CA PRO A 387 16.16 -12.43 12.93
C PRO A 387 16.01 -11.14 13.73
N GLU A 388 17.08 -10.37 13.90
CA GLU A 388 17.08 -9.09 14.60
C GLU A 388 16.95 -7.90 13.65
N LYS A 389 16.90 -8.15 12.33
CA LYS A 389 16.79 -7.10 11.31
C LYS A 389 15.68 -7.38 10.34
N PHE A 390 14.95 -6.34 10.00
CA PHE A 390 13.85 -6.42 9.03
C PHE A 390 13.90 -5.25 8.04
N GLU A 391 13.39 -5.49 6.86
CA GLU A 391 13.27 -4.45 5.84
C GLU A 391 12.20 -3.45 6.28
N LEU A 392 12.53 -2.16 6.24
CA LEU A 392 11.62 -1.08 6.62
C LEU A 392 11.49 -0.08 5.47
N ASN A 393 10.69 -0.43 4.47
CA ASN A 393 10.35 0.47 3.39
C ASN A 393 8.94 1.03 3.60
N ASP A 394 8.76 2.33 3.40
CA ASP A 394 7.43 2.95 3.42
C ASP A 394 6.66 2.69 2.12
N PHE A 395 7.41 2.56 1.01
CA PHE A 395 6.83 2.40 -0.32
C PHE A 395 7.59 1.38 -1.15
N GLN A 396 6.81 0.57 -1.87
CA GLN A 396 7.26 -0.23 -3.00
C GLN A 396 6.63 0.34 -4.27
N ILE A 397 7.45 0.73 -5.24
CA ILE A 397 6.99 1.37 -6.47
C ILE A 397 7.59 0.71 -7.70
N THR A 398 6.82 0.61 -8.77
CA THR A 398 7.32 0.06 -10.03
C THR A 398 6.42 0.41 -11.21
N GLY A 399 6.94 0.33 -12.42
CA GLY A 399 6.16 0.42 -13.65
C GLY A 399 5.80 -0.95 -14.23
N ALA A 400 4.97 -0.95 -15.25
CA ALA A 400 4.78 -2.12 -16.11
C ALA A 400 6.09 -2.49 -16.81
N SER A 401 6.33 -3.78 -16.99
CA SER A 401 7.59 -4.31 -17.53
C SER A 401 7.38 -5.62 -18.33
N SER A 402 6.21 -5.79 -18.93
CA SER A 402 5.97 -6.92 -19.83
C SER A 402 6.87 -6.82 -21.05
N LEU A 403 7.42 -7.94 -21.50
CA LEU A 403 8.16 -8.00 -22.78
C LEU A 403 7.27 -7.81 -24.02
N ASN A 404 5.95 -7.71 -23.84
CA ASN A 404 5.00 -7.31 -24.87
C ASN A 404 4.69 -5.80 -24.88
N ASP A 405 5.13 -5.05 -23.85
CA ASP A 405 4.97 -3.60 -23.82
C ASP A 405 5.93 -2.94 -24.82
N ASP A 406 5.54 -1.80 -25.41
CA ASP A 406 6.46 -1.08 -26.28
C ASP A 406 7.66 -0.58 -25.46
N PRO A 407 8.90 -0.87 -25.89
CA PRO A 407 10.11 -0.50 -25.15
C PRO A 407 10.24 1.00 -24.88
N ALA A 408 9.71 1.86 -25.76
CA ALA A 408 9.75 3.32 -25.53
C ALA A 408 8.82 3.74 -24.40
N VAL A 409 7.64 3.09 -24.28
CA VAL A 409 6.72 3.33 -23.17
C VAL A 409 7.31 2.82 -21.86
N THR A 410 7.86 1.61 -21.83
CA THR A 410 8.52 1.04 -20.64
C THR A 410 9.68 1.91 -20.16
N LYS A 411 10.51 2.37 -21.11
CA LYS A 411 11.63 3.27 -20.80
C LYS A 411 11.11 4.60 -20.22
N LEU A 412 10.10 5.21 -20.85
CA LEU A 412 9.52 6.46 -20.37
C LEU A 412 8.88 6.29 -18.98
N THR A 413 8.18 5.17 -18.76
CA THR A 413 7.61 4.84 -17.46
C THR A 413 8.68 4.82 -16.37
N THR A 414 9.79 4.14 -16.61
CA THR A 414 10.86 3.99 -15.63
C THR A 414 11.62 5.29 -15.44
N GLU A 415 12.26 5.81 -16.50
CA GLU A 415 13.24 6.90 -16.41
C GLU A 415 12.60 8.27 -16.15
N LEU A 416 11.40 8.53 -16.66
CA LEU A 416 10.74 9.81 -16.47
C LEU A 416 9.81 9.83 -15.25
N VAL A 417 9.02 8.77 -15.06
CA VAL A 417 7.93 8.80 -14.07
C VAL A 417 8.31 8.12 -12.77
N VAL A 418 8.75 6.85 -12.81
CA VAL A 418 9.06 6.09 -11.59
C VAL A 418 10.27 6.65 -10.87
N ASP A 419 11.35 6.98 -11.59
CA ASP A 419 12.56 7.56 -10.99
C ASP A 419 12.29 8.95 -10.36
N LYS A 420 11.44 9.76 -11.00
CA LYS A 420 11.05 11.06 -10.44
C LYS A 420 10.18 10.88 -9.18
N MET A 421 9.20 10.01 -9.22
CA MET A 421 8.35 9.67 -8.08
C MET A 421 9.18 9.12 -6.91
N HIS A 422 10.12 8.22 -7.18
CA HIS A 422 11.05 7.71 -6.17
C HIS A 422 11.82 8.84 -5.50
N LYS A 423 12.38 9.75 -6.31
CA LYS A 423 13.10 10.92 -5.79
C LYS A 423 12.20 11.80 -4.92
N ASP A 424 10.98 12.09 -5.34
CA ASP A 424 10.06 12.95 -4.59
C ASP A 424 9.64 12.33 -3.25
N LEU A 425 9.44 11.01 -3.21
CA LEU A 425 9.21 10.28 -1.97
C LEU A 425 10.41 10.41 -1.02
N LEU A 426 11.64 10.21 -1.52
CA LEU A 426 12.86 10.36 -0.71
C LEU A 426 13.04 11.80 -0.22
N ASP A 427 12.83 12.80 -1.08
CA ASP A 427 12.95 14.23 -0.74
C ASP A 427 11.92 14.64 0.33
N THR A 428 10.80 13.94 0.40
CA THR A 428 9.75 14.17 1.41
C THR A 428 10.08 13.50 2.74
N GLY A 429 11.00 12.55 2.78
CA GLY A 429 11.40 11.79 3.97
C GLY A 429 10.87 10.36 4.01
N PHE A 430 10.25 9.87 2.94
CA PHE A 430 9.84 8.47 2.85
C PHE A 430 10.99 7.56 2.47
N ARG A 431 10.91 6.32 2.89
CA ARG A 431 11.82 5.23 2.53
C ARG A 431 11.20 4.44 1.38
N ALA A 432 11.44 4.91 0.15
CA ALA A 432 10.90 4.30 -1.05
C ALA A 432 11.88 3.29 -1.66
N TYR A 433 11.33 2.22 -2.19
CA TYR A 433 12.05 1.10 -2.78
C TYR A 433 11.46 0.73 -4.15
N HIS A 434 12.31 0.40 -5.10
CA HIS A 434 11.87 -0.12 -6.39
C HIS A 434 11.46 -1.59 -6.25
N TYR A 435 10.18 -1.87 -6.45
CA TYR A 435 9.64 -3.22 -6.35
C TYR A 435 10.13 -4.07 -7.52
N GLY A 436 11.04 -4.98 -7.22
CA GLY A 436 11.68 -5.86 -8.20
C GLY A 436 10.83 -7.06 -8.63
N ILE A 437 9.55 -6.84 -8.91
CA ILE A 437 8.61 -7.89 -9.31
C ILE A 437 8.45 -7.92 -10.83
N THR A 438 8.38 -9.11 -11.40
CA THR A 438 8.09 -9.28 -12.82
C THR A 438 6.65 -8.95 -13.14
N SER A 439 6.39 -8.53 -14.39
CA SER A 439 5.03 -8.33 -14.86
C SER A 439 4.27 -9.66 -14.93
N ASN A 440 3.07 -9.65 -14.30
CA ASN A 440 2.10 -10.72 -14.42
C ASN A 440 0.82 -10.13 -15.05
N ASN A 441 0.45 -10.63 -16.22
CA ASN A 441 -0.65 -10.08 -17.02
C ASN A 441 -2.01 -10.00 -16.30
N PRO A 442 -2.38 -10.90 -15.37
CA PRO A 442 -3.63 -10.78 -14.63
C PRO A 442 -3.73 -9.60 -13.67
N ILE A 443 -2.61 -8.95 -13.30
CA ILE A 443 -2.61 -7.79 -12.39
C ILE A 443 -2.77 -6.47 -13.15
N GLY A 444 -3.42 -5.49 -12.53
CA GLY A 444 -3.75 -4.20 -13.16
C GLY A 444 -2.55 -3.51 -13.79
N ARG A 445 -1.47 -3.32 -13.05
CA ARG A 445 -0.25 -2.71 -13.56
C ARG A 445 0.24 -3.33 -14.88
N ALA A 446 0.33 -4.65 -14.94
CA ALA A 446 0.79 -5.35 -16.14
C ALA A 446 -0.23 -5.28 -17.27
N TYR A 447 -1.50 -5.42 -16.93
CA TYR A 447 -2.60 -5.38 -17.91
C TYR A 447 -2.65 -4.04 -18.67
N TYR A 448 -2.59 -2.92 -17.93
CA TYR A 448 -2.64 -1.61 -18.58
C TYR A 448 -1.37 -1.30 -19.39
N GLY A 449 -0.23 -1.86 -18.99
CA GLY A 449 1.01 -1.82 -19.77
C GLY A 449 0.87 -2.47 -21.15
N LEU A 450 0.15 -3.61 -21.25
CA LEU A 450 -0.14 -4.26 -22.55
C LEU A 450 -0.92 -3.34 -23.49
N GLY A 451 -1.72 -2.41 -22.97
CA GLY A 451 -2.40 -1.36 -23.71
C GLY A 451 -1.50 -0.16 -24.06
N ASN A 452 -0.20 -0.27 -23.83
CA ASN A 452 0.79 0.79 -24.02
C ASN A 452 0.45 2.07 -23.25
N ALA A 453 -0.14 1.96 -22.04
CA ALA A 453 -0.21 3.03 -21.08
C ALA A 453 1.08 3.08 -20.24
N ILE A 454 1.47 4.28 -19.79
CA ILE A 454 2.44 4.45 -18.71
C ILE A 454 1.76 3.97 -17.44
N SER A 455 1.97 2.69 -17.08
CA SER A 455 1.26 2.05 -15.99
C SER A 455 2.16 1.88 -14.77
N ILE A 456 1.71 2.38 -13.61
CA ILE A 456 2.51 2.54 -12.41
C ILE A 456 1.78 1.93 -11.23
N LEU A 457 2.50 1.12 -10.45
CA LEU A 457 2.08 0.60 -9.16
C LEU A 457 2.70 1.42 -8.05
N ILE A 458 1.87 1.84 -7.11
CA ILE A 458 2.27 2.46 -5.85
C ILE A 458 1.75 1.57 -4.73
N GLU A 459 2.66 1.05 -3.91
CA GLU A 459 2.27 0.32 -2.72
C GLU A 459 2.82 0.98 -1.48
N SER A 460 1.94 1.44 -0.57
CA SER A 460 2.33 1.90 0.74
C SER A 460 2.35 0.75 1.75
N HIS A 461 3.20 0.90 2.77
CA HIS A 461 3.41 -0.13 3.77
C HIS A 461 2.37 -0.08 4.88
N GLY A 462 1.62 -1.14 5.09
CA GLY A 462 0.75 -1.26 6.25
C GLY A 462 -0.67 -1.75 6.00
N ALA A 463 -0.94 -2.45 4.91
CA ALA A 463 -2.27 -3.00 4.59
C ALA A 463 -2.92 -3.75 5.77
N ASP A 464 -2.13 -4.52 6.51
CA ASP A 464 -2.58 -5.28 7.69
C ASP A 464 -2.59 -4.48 9.00
N GLY A 465 -2.17 -3.23 8.96
CA GLY A 465 -2.17 -2.32 10.09
C GLY A 465 -3.46 -1.51 10.25
N ALA A 466 -4.46 -1.73 9.40
CA ALA A 466 -5.70 -0.95 9.39
C ALA A 466 -5.42 0.58 9.38
N LEU A 467 -5.70 1.30 10.48
CA LEU A 467 -5.42 2.73 10.59
C LEU A 467 -4.03 3.05 11.17
N PHE A 468 -3.22 2.03 11.44
CA PHE A 468 -1.85 2.23 11.93
C PHE A 468 -1.01 3.05 10.94
N ALA A 469 -0.36 4.10 11.43
CA ALA A 469 0.39 5.02 10.58
C ALA A 469 -0.39 5.51 9.34
N MET A 470 -1.73 5.52 9.39
CA MET A 470 -2.59 5.91 8.27
C MET A 470 -2.23 7.29 7.70
N PRO A 471 -2.00 8.34 8.52
CA PRO A 471 -1.62 9.65 7.99
C PRO A 471 -0.33 9.60 7.16
N ARG A 472 0.69 8.85 7.60
CA ARG A 472 1.94 8.66 6.87
C ARG A 472 1.71 7.96 5.54
N ARG A 473 0.99 6.85 5.55
CA ARG A 473 0.68 6.04 4.36
C ARG A 473 -0.10 6.84 3.32
N VAL A 474 -1.17 7.52 3.76
CA VAL A 474 -1.99 8.37 2.90
C VAL A 474 -1.16 9.52 2.32
N TYR A 475 -0.33 10.18 3.13
CA TYR A 475 0.48 11.29 2.65
C TYR A 475 1.48 10.84 1.57
N GLY A 476 2.14 9.73 1.75
CA GLY A 476 3.06 9.21 0.74
C GLY A 476 2.34 8.80 -0.55
N GLN A 477 1.15 8.21 -0.46
CA GLN A 477 0.30 7.95 -1.64
C GLN A 477 -0.04 9.24 -2.38
N VAL A 478 -0.37 10.32 -1.66
CA VAL A 478 -0.64 11.65 -2.23
C VAL A 478 0.60 12.24 -2.89
N VAL A 479 1.77 12.17 -2.23
CA VAL A 479 3.05 12.63 -2.79
C VAL A 479 3.38 11.89 -4.08
N ALA A 480 3.28 10.56 -4.07
CA ALA A 480 3.54 9.73 -5.25
C ALA A 480 2.58 10.06 -6.40
N THR A 481 1.29 10.18 -6.12
CA THR A 481 0.27 10.51 -7.12
C THR A 481 0.50 11.90 -7.71
N LYS A 482 0.75 12.92 -6.87
CA LYS A 482 1.06 14.29 -7.34
C LYS A 482 2.33 14.32 -8.17
N SER A 483 3.38 13.58 -7.78
CA SER A 483 4.60 13.47 -8.58
C SER A 483 4.32 12.96 -9.99
N ILE A 484 3.43 11.97 -10.15
CA ILE A 484 3.04 11.45 -11.47
C ILE A 484 2.23 12.49 -12.25
N TYR A 485 1.29 13.18 -11.61
CA TYR A 485 0.50 14.23 -12.25
C TYR A 485 1.40 15.38 -12.72
N ASP A 486 2.28 15.88 -11.85
CA ASP A 486 3.20 16.98 -12.15
C ASP A 486 4.19 16.60 -13.26
N THR A 487 4.73 15.38 -13.22
CA THR A 487 5.62 14.87 -14.26
C THR A 487 4.90 14.76 -15.60
N THR A 488 3.66 14.26 -15.61
CA THR A 488 2.84 14.17 -16.81
C THR A 488 2.53 15.55 -17.38
N ALA A 489 2.14 16.49 -16.51
CA ALA A 489 1.84 17.87 -16.89
C ALA A 489 3.06 18.63 -17.43
N ALA A 490 4.24 18.37 -16.89
CA ALA A 490 5.49 18.95 -17.38
C ALA A 490 5.94 18.36 -18.73
N ASN A 491 5.44 17.17 -19.10
CA ASN A 491 5.91 16.41 -20.26
C ASN A 491 4.77 15.99 -21.22
N VAL A 492 3.72 16.79 -21.31
CA VAL A 492 2.49 16.52 -22.09
C VAL A 492 2.78 15.95 -23.48
N LYS A 493 3.61 16.65 -24.26
CA LYS A 493 3.94 16.23 -25.63
C LYS A 493 4.66 14.87 -25.65
N THR A 494 5.65 14.68 -24.81
CA THR A 494 6.44 13.45 -24.75
C THR A 494 5.56 12.25 -24.37
N VAL A 495 4.70 12.41 -23.35
CA VAL A 495 3.78 11.38 -22.90
C VAL A 495 2.81 11.00 -24.02
N MET A 496 2.14 11.98 -24.61
CA MET A 496 1.16 11.73 -25.68
C MET A 496 1.81 11.11 -26.92
N ASP A 497 2.91 11.67 -27.39
CA ASP A 497 3.60 11.16 -28.60
C ASP A 497 4.07 9.72 -28.40
N THR A 498 4.70 9.42 -27.24
CA THR A 498 5.21 8.07 -27.00
C THR A 498 4.08 7.04 -26.93
N VAL A 499 3.05 7.30 -26.12
CA VAL A 499 1.91 6.38 -25.96
C VAL A 499 1.13 6.20 -27.27
N ASN A 500 0.79 7.31 -27.95
CA ASN A 500 0.02 7.26 -29.19
C ASN A 500 0.80 6.60 -30.33
N THR A 501 2.13 6.85 -30.41
CA THR A 501 2.99 6.17 -31.40
C THR A 501 3.04 4.66 -31.14
N ALA A 502 3.20 4.24 -29.89
CA ALA A 502 3.22 2.82 -29.55
C ALA A 502 1.89 2.13 -29.89
N ARG A 503 0.77 2.76 -29.56
CA ARG A 503 -0.58 2.26 -29.90
C ARG A 503 -0.81 2.19 -31.41
N ALA A 504 -0.43 3.22 -32.14
CA ALA A 504 -0.54 3.22 -33.61
C ALA A 504 0.37 2.15 -34.26
N LYS A 505 1.59 1.99 -33.75
CA LYS A 505 2.55 0.99 -34.23
C LYS A 505 2.00 -0.43 -34.07
N ILE A 506 1.50 -0.80 -32.88
CA ILE A 506 0.98 -2.16 -32.65
C ILE A 506 -0.27 -2.44 -33.49
N ALA A 507 -1.13 -1.43 -33.69
CA ALA A 507 -2.28 -1.54 -34.56
C ALA A 507 -1.90 -1.74 -36.04
N GLU A 508 -0.81 -1.10 -36.49
CA GLU A 508 -0.32 -1.26 -37.88
C GLU A 508 0.40 -2.57 -38.07
N THR A 509 1.31 -2.95 -37.17
CA THR A 509 2.06 -4.22 -37.28
C THR A 509 1.14 -5.44 -37.20
N GLY A 510 0.04 -5.37 -36.45
CA GLY A 510 -0.95 -6.45 -36.35
C GLY A 510 -1.71 -6.75 -37.66
N LYS A 511 -1.68 -5.85 -38.66
CA LYS A 511 -2.37 -6.05 -39.95
C LYS A 511 -1.65 -7.01 -40.88
N THR A 512 -0.36 -7.23 -40.70
CA THR A 512 0.47 -8.06 -41.59
C THR A 512 1.21 -9.09 -40.76
N TYR A 513 1.18 -10.33 -41.19
CA TYR A 513 1.96 -11.39 -40.53
C TYR A 513 3.45 -11.17 -40.76
N ASP A 514 4.21 -11.17 -39.68
CA ASP A 514 5.67 -11.14 -39.66
C ASP A 514 6.17 -12.16 -38.65
N GLU A 515 6.96 -13.14 -39.09
CA GLU A 515 7.49 -14.19 -38.23
C GLU A 515 8.41 -13.64 -37.12
N SER A 516 9.01 -12.48 -37.35
CA SER A 516 9.88 -11.80 -36.39
C SER A 516 9.12 -10.99 -35.35
N ASP A 517 7.85 -10.64 -35.58
CA ASP A 517 6.97 -9.97 -34.61
C ASP A 517 6.40 -11.02 -33.65
N ILE A 518 7.05 -11.17 -32.49
CA ILE A 518 6.73 -12.21 -31.55
C ILE A 518 5.80 -11.70 -30.42
N LEU A 519 4.85 -12.56 -30.05
CA LEU A 519 4.06 -12.43 -28.83
C LEU A 519 4.68 -13.31 -27.74
N VAL A 520 5.12 -12.69 -26.66
CA VAL A 520 5.67 -13.39 -25.49
C VAL A 520 4.52 -13.97 -24.67
N LEU A 521 4.47 -15.30 -24.60
CA LEU A 521 3.43 -16.04 -23.86
C LEU A 521 3.83 -16.30 -22.41
N LYS A 522 5.13 -16.41 -22.15
CA LYS A 522 5.67 -16.62 -20.81
C LYS A 522 7.03 -15.93 -20.70
N GLN A 523 7.19 -15.15 -19.66
CA GLN A 523 8.43 -14.52 -19.26
C GLN A 523 8.82 -14.93 -17.85
N SER A 524 10.08 -14.80 -17.50
CA SER A 524 10.60 -15.11 -16.17
C SER A 524 11.70 -14.15 -15.79
N ALA A 525 11.72 -13.72 -14.56
CA ALA A 525 12.80 -12.93 -13.97
C ALA A 525 14.03 -13.80 -13.72
N SER A 526 14.80 -14.09 -14.75
CA SER A 526 16.01 -14.93 -14.62
C SER A 526 17.32 -14.14 -14.69
N GLY A 527 17.28 -12.90 -15.16
CA GLY A 527 18.42 -12.04 -15.32
C GLY A 527 18.57 -11.05 -14.17
N LYS A 528 19.80 -10.84 -13.72
CA LYS A 528 20.14 -9.78 -12.78
C LYS A 528 20.86 -8.67 -13.53
N VAL A 529 20.24 -7.53 -13.68
CA VAL A 529 20.85 -6.35 -14.30
C VAL A 529 21.18 -5.37 -13.19
N LYS A 530 22.40 -4.83 -13.21
CA LYS A 530 22.76 -3.77 -12.29
C LYS A 530 21.92 -2.53 -12.61
N SER A 531 21.11 -2.08 -11.65
CA SER A 531 20.38 -0.83 -11.81
C SER A 531 21.37 0.35 -11.96
N PRO A 532 21.13 1.27 -12.88
CA PRO A 532 21.92 2.49 -12.99
C PRO A 532 21.78 3.39 -11.76
N THR A 533 20.68 3.30 -11.04
CA THR A 533 20.43 4.06 -9.81
C THR A 533 20.68 3.19 -8.59
N PRO A 534 21.53 3.60 -7.62
CA PRO A 534 21.68 2.88 -6.37
C PRO A 534 20.32 2.77 -5.68
N LEU A 535 19.84 1.56 -5.46
CA LEU A 535 18.65 1.34 -4.64
C LEU A 535 19.08 1.37 -3.18
N HIS A 536 18.44 2.20 -2.39
CA HIS A 536 18.59 2.22 -0.95
C HIS A 536 17.55 1.28 -0.36
N GLN A 537 18.02 0.28 0.37
CA GLN A 537 17.18 -0.56 1.19
C GLN A 537 17.30 -0.07 2.62
N TYR A 538 16.17 0.14 3.25
CA TYR A 538 16.12 0.56 4.64
C TYR A 538 15.91 -0.65 5.53
N VAL A 539 16.75 -0.79 6.52
CA VAL A 539 16.73 -1.91 7.47
C VAL A 539 16.61 -1.35 8.86
N ALA A 540 15.63 -1.81 9.59
CA ALA A 540 15.51 -1.55 11.02
C ALA A 540 15.91 -2.79 11.81
N ASP A 541 16.51 -2.56 12.98
CA ASP A 541 16.69 -3.62 13.96
C ASP A 541 15.52 -3.69 14.96
N ILE A 542 15.48 -4.74 15.75
CA ILE A 542 14.46 -4.92 16.80
C ILE A 542 14.48 -3.85 17.89
N TYR A 543 15.52 -3.01 17.91
CA TYR A 543 15.64 -1.88 18.84
C TYR A 543 15.22 -0.56 18.22
N GLY A 544 14.79 -0.55 16.96
CA GLY A 544 14.31 0.63 16.25
C GLY A 544 15.41 1.47 15.58
N ASN A 545 16.66 0.98 15.51
CA ASN A 545 17.69 1.67 14.76
C ASN A 545 17.48 1.44 13.26
N ILE A 546 17.41 2.51 12.50
CA ILE A 546 17.24 2.44 11.04
C ILE A 546 18.59 2.70 10.36
N ASN A 547 18.97 1.81 9.49
CA ASN A 547 20.14 1.95 8.64
C ASN A 547 19.75 1.91 7.17
N SER A 548 20.23 2.88 6.40
CA SER A 548 20.15 2.82 4.94
C SER A 548 21.32 1.97 4.43
N ILE A 549 20.99 0.86 3.81
CA ILE A 549 21.99 -0.02 3.20
C ILE A 549 21.94 0.24 1.70
N GLY A 550 23.05 0.73 1.14
CA GLY A 550 23.20 0.82 -0.31
C GLY A 550 23.18 -0.60 -0.89
N ALA A 551 22.05 -1.05 -1.39
CA ALA A 551 21.99 -2.27 -2.16
C ALA A 551 22.60 -2.00 -3.54
N ASN A 552 23.48 -2.90 -4.01
CA ASN A 552 23.74 -3.00 -5.43
C ASN A 552 22.43 -3.45 -6.06
N ALA A 553 21.65 -2.50 -6.53
CA ALA A 553 20.35 -2.78 -7.09
C ALA A 553 20.48 -3.77 -8.23
N ILE A 554 19.94 -4.89 -7.99
CA ILE A 554 19.74 -5.91 -9.01
C ILE A 554 18.31 -5.73 -9.46
N SER A 555 18.09 -4.99 -10.54
CA SER A 555 16.79 -5.11 -11.21
C SER A 555 16.71 -6.49 -11.83
N LEU A 556 15.57 -7.15 -11.64
CA LEU A 556 15.30 -8.41 -12.30
C LEU A 556 15.04 -8.10 -13.78
N GLN A 557 15.80 -8.72 -14.68
CA GLN A 557 15.53 -8.65 -16.11
C GLN A 557 14.65 -9.83 -16.50
N ASP A 558 13.52 -9.51 -17.07
CA ASP A 558 12.66 -10.52 -17.67
C ASP A 558 13.31 -11.13 -18.91
N THR A 559 13.18 -12.43 -19.04
CA THR A 559 13.64 -13.20 -20.20
C THR A 559 12.48 -13.97 -20.82
N ILE A 560 12.52 -14.15 -22.13
CA ILE A 560 11.51 -14.90 -22.84
C ILE A 560 11.67 -16.39 -22.51
N VAL A 561 10.63 -16.97 -21.92
CA VAL A 561 10.55 -18.42 -21.68
C VAL A 561 9.82 -19.10 -22.84
N ARG A 562 8.73 -18.47 -23.32
CA ARG A 562 7.94 -18.98 -24.43
C ARG A 562 7.35 -17.82 -25.22
N SER A 563 7.42 -17.92 -26.53
CA SER A 563 6.85 -16.95 -27.48
C SER A 563 6.31 -17.64 -28.70
N ARG A 564 5.59 -16.90 -29.52
CA ARG A 564 5.17 -17.28 -30.86
C ARG A 564 5.10 -16.05 -31.76
N PRO A 565 5.13 -16.17 -33.09
CA PRO A 565 4.77 -15.09 -33.99
C PRO A 565 3.35 -14.57 -33.68
N ARG A 566 3.16 -13.27 -33.77
CA ARG A 566 1.84 -12.64 -33.60
C ARG A 566 0.96 -12.99 -34.79
N PRO A 567 -0.22 -13.57 -34.58
CA PRO A 567 -1.16 -13.82 -35.68
C PRO A 567 -1.87 -12.52 -36.07
N THR A 568 -2.29 -12.40 -37.31
CA THR A 568 -3.12 -11.29 -37.80
C THR A 568 -4.58 -11.38 -37.34
N ALA A 569 -5.04 -12.59 -37.06
CA ALA A 569 -6.39 -12.85 -36.55
C ALA A 569 -6.44 -14.18 -35.79
N TYR A 570 -7.43 -14.30 -34.94
CA TYR A 570 -7.83 -15.55 -34.31
C TYR A 570 -9.18 -15.99 -34.86
N VAL A 571 -9.34 -17.27 -35.17
CA VAL A 571 -10.62 -17.83 -35.59
C VAL A 571 -11.07 -18.87 -34.58
N VAL A 572 -12.29 -18.72 -34.10
CA VAL A 572 -12.88 -19.61 -33.09
C VAL A 572 -14.17 -20.19 -33.67
N PRO A 573 -14.41 -21.51 -33.60
CA PRO A 573 -15.69 -22.10 -33.97
C PRO A 573 -16.84 -21.51 -33.15
N ALA A 574 -17.93 -21.16 -33.82
CA ALA A 574 -19.05 -20.47 -33.16
C ALA A 574 -19.92 -21.41 -32.30
N ASP A 575 -19.71 -22.71 -32.40
CA ASP A 575 -20.48 -23.77 -31.73
C ASP A 575 -19.78 -24.34 -30.48
N VAL A 576 -18.64 -23.75 -30.08
CA VAL A 576 -17.98 -24.17 -28.84
C VAL A 576 -18.78 -23.71 -27.61
N GLU A 577 -18.88 -24.57 -26.61
CA GLU A 577 -19.68 -24.32 -25.41
C GLU A 577 -19.32 -23.00 -24.69
N TRP A 578 -18.05 -22.64 -24.67
CA TRP A 578 -17.52 -21.45 -23.99
C TRP A 578 -17.55 -20.15 -24.84
N ILE A 579 -18.13 -20.18 -26.06
CA ILE A 579 -18.13 -19.00 -26.96
C ILE A 579 -18.77 -17.78 -26.29
N GLY A 580 -19.83 -17.95 -25.52
CA GLY A 580 -20.49 -16.86 -24.83
C GLY A 580 -19.58 -16.15 -23.81
N LYS A 581 -18.78 -16.91 -23.04
CA LYS A 581 -17.81 -16.34 -22.12
C LYS A 581 -16.68 -15.62 -22.86
N LEU A 582 -16.19 -16.20 -23.96
CA LEU A 582 -15.17 -15.54 -24.80
C LEU A 582 -15.66 -14.18 -25.33
N LEU A 583 -16.85 -14.15 -25.92
CA LEU A 583 -17.41 -12.92 -26.47
C LEU A 583 -17.62 -11.86 -25.36
N TYR A 584 -18.17 -12.27 -24.22
CA TYR A 584 -18.28 -11.41 -23.05
C TYR A 584 -16.91 -10.83 -22.64
N THR A 585 -15.89 -11.66 -22.56
CA THR A 585 -14.52 -11.22 -22.19
C THR A 585 -13.95 -10.27 -23.24
N LEU A 586 -14.11 -10.57 -24.54
CA LEU A 586 -13.64 -9.72 -25.64
C LEU A 586 -14.33 -8.35 -25.65
N ASP A 587 -15.65 -8.30 -25.41
CA ASP A 587 -16.41 -7.05 -25.32
C ASP A 587 -15.83 -6.14 -24.23
N HIS A 588 -15.54 -6.69 -23.03
CA HIS A 588 -15.00 -5.94 -21.90
C HIS A 588 -13.50 -5.59 -22.06
N HIS A 589 -12.79 -6.29 -22.95
CA HIS A 589 -11.45 -5.91 -23.39
C HIS A 589 -11.46 -4.88 -24.54
N GLY A 590 -12.61 -4.44 -24.98
CA GLY A 590 -12.75 -3.54 -26.13
C GLY A 590 -12.25 -4.16 -27.43
N ALA A 591 -12.23 -5.49 -27.55
CA ALA A 591 -11.76 -6.19 -28.73
C ALA A 591 -12.84 -6.26 -29.81
N GLU A 592 -12.46 -5.95 -31.04
CA GLU A 592 -13.35 -6.10 -32.19
C GLU A 592 -13.31 -7.53 -32.70
N TYR A 593 -14.48 -8.09 -33.01
CA TYR A 593 -14.61 -9.40 -33.62
C TYR A 593 -15.76 -9.44 -34.64
N TYR A 594 -15.69 -10.35 -35.56
CA TYR A 594 -16.65 -10.47 -36.66
C TYR A 594 -17.11 -11.93 -36.82
N LYS A 595 -18.35 -12.13 -37.19
CA LYS A 595 -18.86 -13.43 -37.58
C LYS A 595 -18.55 -13.68 -39.06
N LEU A 596 -17.81 -14.76 -39.36
CA LEU A 596 -17.59 -15.17 -40.71
C LEU A 596 -18.89 -15.70 -41.33
N ASN A 597 -19.13 -15.32 -42.60
CA ASN A 597 -20.29 -15.81 -43.33
C ASN A 597 -20.12 -17.29 -43.68
N ALA A 598 -21.24 -18.01 -43.80
CA ALA A 598 -21.23 -19.39 -44.28
C ALA A 598 -20.59 -19.49 -45.68
N GLY A 599 -19.71 -20.45 -45.88
CA GLY A 599 -18.97 -20.65 -47.12
C GLY A 599 -17.65 -19.87 -47.21
N SER A 600 -17.26 -19.08 -46.20
CA SER A 600 -15.92 -18.50 -46.10
C SER A 600 -14.91 -19.62 -45.85
N SER A 601 -13.74 -19.54 -46.46
CA SER A 601 -12.61 -20.44 -46.25
C SER A 601 -11.36 -19.62 -45.90
N ALA A 602 -10.54 -20.14 -44.99
CA ALA A 602 -9.24 -19.56 -44.65
C ALA A 602 -8.25 -20.69 -44.40
N GLU A 603 -7.00 -20.46 -44.77
CA GLU A 603 -5.91 -21.34 -44.36
C GLU A 603 -5.51 -20.95 -42.94
N LEU A 604 -5.60 -21.88 -42.00
CA LEU A 604 -5.42 -21.62 -40.56
C LEU A 604 -4.32 -22.50 -40.01
N GLN A 605 -3.54 -21.94 -39.09
CA GLN A 605 -2.70 -22.70 -38.18
C GLN A 605 -3.52 -23.08 -36.97
N GLN A 606 -3.71 -24.37 -36.73
CA GLN A 606 -4.45 -24.86 -35.58
C GLN A 606 -3.53 -25.07 -34.37
N TYR A 607 -3.95 -24.56 -33.21
CA TYR A 607 -3.28 -24.77 -31.94
C TYR A 607 -4.11 -25.72 -31.09
N TYR A 608 -3.44 -26.66 -30.46
CA TYR A 608 -4.05 -27.53 -29.45
C TYR A 608 -3.58 -27.07 -28.06
N TYR A 609 -4.50 -27.00 -27.12
CA TYR A 609 -4.16 -26.89 -25.73
C TYR A 609 -3.61 -28.25 -25.27
N ILE A 610 -2.38 -28.28 -24.85
CA ILE A 610 -1.78 -29.43 -24.18
C ILE A 610 -1.70 -29.04 -22.72
N GLU A 611 -2.42 -29.74 -21.88
CA GLU A 611 -2.28 -29.59 -20.44
C GLU A 611 -0.80 -29.79 -20.07
N ALA A 612 -0.21 -28.77 -19.45
CA ALA A 612 1.14 -28.90 -18.91
C ALA A 612 1.00 -29.42 -17.47
N ASP A 613 1.69 -30.52 -17.19
CA ASP A 613 1.87 -31.05 -15.83
C ASP A 613 2.48 -30.02 -14.87
#